data_5720929c2faed26823fa60fa85a6b515
#
_entry.id   5720929c2faed26823fa60fa85a6b515
#
_cell.length_a   1.000
_cell.length_b   1.000
_cell.length_c   1.000
_cell.angle_alpha   90.00
_cell.angle_beta   90.00
_cell.angle_gamma   90.00
#
_symmetry.space_group_name_H-M   'P 1'
#
loop_
_entity.id
_entity.type
_entity.pdbx_description
1 polymer ?
#
loop_
_entity_poly.entity_id
_entity_poly.type
_entity_poly.pdbx_seq_one_letter_code
_entity_poly.pdbx_strand_id
1 'polypeptide(L)'
;MDLSQLHYFAAIAKWENMSKAAEELHIPQPSLSMSLKRLEEQLGVPLFDRRRGRLELNAYGRMAIDHVQSIIQEYEHMEKELAETKESKENSITVGIADWGFPLSAFARFIHAHPEIQVNSMLLSGMHYRDFYDFQCDFVIAPLPSDYKNSVCTVLREEQVFLTCAKGHRLAGKWSVSLAELSGERLLVSGSNSHFGDFIRGMFEEAGVEPKSWEACTAGYLRELLTTADFVALTVPGMLSYMGGEAGLVNIPLNPPVFRKSGMFHGNRRPLDGKKEQFYQFIQDYFLCG
;
A
#
# COMPACT_ATOMS: atom_id res chain seq x y z
N MET A 1 15.72 -27.35 4.74
CA MET A 1 15.26 -26.18 3.99
C MET A 1 16.30 -25.09 4.17
N ASP A 2 16.78 -24.51 3.10
CA ASP A 2 17.74 -23.40 3.11
C ASP A 2 17.21 -22.25 2.26
N LEU A 3 17.82 -21.08 2.38
CA LEU A 3 17.37 -19.86 1.71
C LEU A 3 17.49 -19.98 0.18
N SER A 4 18.50 -20.68 -0.34
CA SER A 4 18.65 -20.90 -1.78
C SER A 4 17.48 -21.69 -2.34
N GLN A 5 16.96 -22.68 -1.61
CA GLN A 5 15.77 -23.44 -2.02
C GLN A 5 14.53 -22.53 -2.09
N LEU A 6 14.40 -21.56 -1.17
CA LEU A 6 13.31 -20.58 -1.18
C LEU A 6 13.40 -19.65 -2.39
N HIS A 7 14.59 -19.12 -2.69
CA HIS A 7 14.83 -18.31 -3.89
C HIS A 7 14.53 -19.10 -5.17
N TYR A 8 14.94 -20.35 -5.23
CA TYR A 8 14.69 -21.22 -6.38
C TYR A 8 13.18 -21.47 -6.57
N PHE A 9 12.47 -21.73 -5.48
CA PHE A 9 11.02 -21.88 -5.53
C PHE A 9 10.34 -20.59 -5.99
N ALA A 10 10.73 -19.43 -5.48
CA ALA A 10 10.19 -18.14 -5.88
C ALA A 10 10.43 -17.84 -7.38
N ALA A 11 11.63 -18.14 -7.91
CA ALA A 11 11.92 -17.99 -9.33
C ALA A 11 11.10 -18.94 -10.20
N ILE A 12 10.93 -20.20 -9.78
CA ILE A 12 10.08 -21.16 -10.50
C ILE A 12 8.61 -20.70 -10.48
N ALA A 13 8.13 -20.20 -9.35
CA ALA A 13 6.77 -19.67 -9.21
C ALA A 13 6.52 -18.45 -10.11
N LYS A 14 7.48 -17.55 -10.22
CA LYS A 14 7.44 -16.37 -11.10
C LYS A 14 7.29 -16.74 -12.58
N TRP A 15 8.03 -17.74 -13.04
CA TRP A 15 8.07 -18.10 -14.46
C TRP A 15 7.14 -19.25 -14.84
N GLU A 16 6.68 -20.04 -13.89
CA GLU A 16 5.99 -21.32 -14.12
C GLU A 16 6.68 -22.16 -15.23
N ASN A 17 8.00 -22.00 -15.33
CA ASN A 17 8.86 -22.60 -16.34
C ASN A 17 10.27 -22.85 -15.79
N MET A 18 10.62 -24.13 -15.68
CA MET A 18 11.91 -24.57 -15.13
C MET A 18 13.13 -24.01 -15.89
N SER A 19 13.06 -23.96 -17.22
CA SER A 19 14.19 -23.51 -18.04
C SER A 19 14.42 -22.01 -17.90
N LYS A 20 13.35 -21.19 -17.92
CA LYS A 20 13.43 -19.75 -17.71
C LYS A 20 13.91 -19.39 -16.29
N ALA A 21 13.41 -20.11 -15.28
CA ALA A 21 13.85 -19.90 -13.91
C ALA A 21 15.34 -20.26 -13.73
N ALA A 22 15.79 -21.35 -14.35
CA ALA A 22 17.18 -21.75 -14.32
C ALA A 22 18.11 -20.76 -15.04
N GLU A 23 17.63 -20.18 -16.16
CA GLU A 23 18.34 -19.13 -16.89
C GLU A 23 18.48 -17.84 -16.04
N GLU A 24 17.39 -17.38 -15.41
CA GLU A 24 17.41 -16.23 -14.51
C GLU A 24 18.39 -16.43 -13.33
N LEU A 25 18.39 -17.63 -12.77
CA LEU A 25 19.24 -18.00 -11.64
C LEU A 25 20.68 -18.36 -12.01
N HIS A 26 21.00 -18.40 -13.31
CA HIS A 26 22.31 -18.84 -13.85
C HIS A 26 22.78 -20.21 -13.35
N ILE A 27 21.85 -21.16 -13.20
CA ILE A 27 22.14 -22.53 -12.77
C ILE A 27 21.61 -23.57 -13.75
N PRO A 28 22.18 -24.78 -13.76
CA PRO A 28 21.66 -25.89 -14.60
C PRO A 28 20.23 -26.26 -14.18
N GLN A 29 19.32 -26.41 -15.13
CA GLN A 29 17.93 -26.81 -14.89
C GLN A 29 17.78 -28.13 -14.10
N PRO A 30 18.63 -29.17 -14.28
CA PRO A 30 18.58 -30.37 -13.43
C PRO A 30 18.81 -30.06 -11.94
N SER A 31 19.73 -29.14 -11.63
CA SER A 31 20.02 -28.72 -10.26
C SER A 31 18.83 -28.01 -9.63
N LEU A 32 18.17 -27.11 -10.38
CA LEU A 32 16.96 -26.42 -9.96
C LEU A 32 15.82 -27.41 -9.70
N SER A 33 15.62 -28.39 -10.60
CA SER A 33 14.59 -29.43 -10.44
C SER A 33 14.83 -30.31 -9.22
N MET A 34 16.09 -30.65 -8.94
CA MET A 34 16.44 -31.44 -7.76
C MET A 34 16.25 -30.65 -6.46
N SER A 35 16.53 -29.34 -6.49
CA SER A 35 16.31 -28.46 -5.34
C SER A 35 14.82 -28.30 -5.02
N LEU A 36 13.99 -28.09 -6.04
CA LEU A 36 12.53 -28.06 -5.86
C LEU A 36 12.01 -29.35 -5.25
N LYS A 37 12.43 -30.51 -5.79
CA LYS A 37 12.02 -31.80 -5.27
C LYS A 37 12.40 -31.98 -3.79
N ARG A 38 13.59 -31.56 -3.37
CA ARG A 38 14.02 -31.61 -1.97
C ARG A 38 13.17 -30.71 -1.08
N LEU A 39 12.79 -29.51 -1.58
CA LEU A 39 11.92 -28.61 -0.84
C LEU A 39 10.54 -29.22 -0.64
N GLU A 40 9.93 -29.80 -1.69
CA GLU A 40 8.63 -30.47 -1.63
C GLU A 40 8.67 -31.70 -0.69
N GLU A 41 9.75 -32.49 -0.72
CA GLU A 41 9.96 -33.60 0.21
C GLU A 41 10.05 -33.13 1.68
N GLN A 42 10.71 -32.01 1.94
CA GLN A 42 10.81 -31.44 3.30
C GLN A 42 9.49 -30.86 3.80
N LEU A 43 8.69 -30.28 2.90
CA LEU A 43 7.37 -29.75 3.24
C LEU A 43 6.28 -30.84 3.27
N GLY A 44 6.57 -32.01 2.71
CA GLY A 44 5.64 -33.15 2.66
C GLY A 44 4.49 -32.99 1.67
N VAL A 45 4.52 -31.95 0.84
CA VAL A 45 3.48 -31.66 -0.17
C VAL A 45 4.13 -31.17 -1.47
N PRO A 46 3.56 -31.48 -2.65
CA PRO A 46 3.96 -30.87 -3.90
C PRO A 46 3.49 -29.41 -3.94
N LEU A 47 4.30 -28.53 -4.53
CA LEU A 47 3.99 -27.10 -4.67
C LEU A 47 3.52 -26.76 -6.09
N PHE A 48 3.80 -27.62 -7.06
CA PHE A 48 3.42 -27.46 -8.45
C PHE A 48 2.66 -28.66 -8.99
N ASP A 49 1.75 -28.39 -9.92
CA ASP A 49 1.12 -29.38 -10.78
C ASP A 49 1.75 -29.35 -12.18
N ARG A 50 1.76 -30.49 -12.85
CA ARG A 50 2.09 -30.58 -14.28
C ARG A 50 0.82 -30.77 -15.08
N ARG A 51 0.33 -29.68 -15.68
CA ARG A 51 -0.84 -29.71 -16.53
C ARG A 51 -0.47 -29.45 -17.98
N ARG A 52 -0.80 -30.39 -18.87
CA ARG A 52 -0.54 -30.30 -20.32
C ARG A 52 0.92 -29.92 -20.67
N GLY A 53 1.88 -30.45 -19.89
CA GLY A 53 3.30 -30.17 -20.10
C GLY A 53 3.79 -28.83 -19.55
N ARG A 54 2.92 -28.05 -18.88
CA ARG A 54 3.28 -26.82 -18.17
C ARG A 54 3.37 -27.06 -16.66
N LEU A 55 4.22 -26.30 -16.03
CA LEU A 55 4.37 -26.27 -14.58
C LEU A 55 3.50 -25.13 -14.07
N GLU A 56 2.57 -25.41 -13.16
CA GLU A 56 1.67 -24.42 -12.59
C GLU A 56 1.65 -24.55 -11.07
N LEU A 57 1.64 -23.42 -10.34
CA LEU A 57 1.48 -23.43 -8.90
C LEU A 57 0.16 -24.08 -8.51
N ASN A 58 0.20 -25.10 -7.64
CA ASN A 58 -1.01 -25.66 -7.05
C ASN A 58 -1.48 -24.87 -5.82
N ALA A 59 -2.51 -25.33 -5.12
CA ALA A 59 -3.04 -24.66 -3.94
C ALA A 59 -2.00 -24.49 -2.81
N TYR A 60 -1.15 -25.51 -2.59
CA TYR A 60 -0.07 -25.45 -1.60
C TYR A 60 1.02 -24.47 -2.02
N GLY A 61 1.38 -24.47 -3.31
CA GLY A 61 2.36 -23.54 -3.87
C GLY A 61 1.91 -22.07 -3.75
N ARG A 62 0.63 -21.79 -4.03
CA ARG A 62 0.07 -20.45 -3.85
C ARG A 62 0.07 -20.00 -2.38
N MET A 63 -0.21 -20.90 -1.45
CA MET A 63 -0.11 -20.59 -0.03
C MET A 63 1.35 -20.36 0.40
N ALA A 64 2.27 -21.19 -0.09
CA ALA A 64 3.67 -21.16 0.29
C ALA A 64 4.39 -19.91 -0.27
N ILE A 65 4.03 -19.43 -1.47
CA ILE A 65 4.78 -18.36 -2.13
C ILE A 65 4.75 -17.05 -1.34
N ASP A 66 3.63 -16.68 -0.75
CA ASP A 66 3.50 -15.47 0.05
C ASP A 66 4.42 -15.52 1.28
N HIS A 67 4.43 -16.66 1.97
CA HIS A 67 5.33 -16.88 3.12
C HIS A 67 6.80 -16.89 2.71
N VAL A 68 7.12 -17.53 1.59
CA VAL A 68 8.50 -17.61 1.09
C VAL A 68 9.02 -16.24 0.69
N GLN A 69 8.21 -15.43 0.03
CA GLN A 69 8.56 -14.04 -0.31
C GLN A 69 8.83 -13.20 0.95
N SER A 70 7.99 -13.34 1.97
CA SER A 70 8.20 -12.64 3.25
C SER A 70 9.51 -13.08 3.94
N ILE A 71 9.85 -14.37 3.92
CA ILE A 71 11.10 -14.87 4.48
C ILE A 71 12.32 -14.32 3.72
N ILE A 72 12.27 -14.30 2.39
CA ILE A 72 13.34 -13.77 1.55
C ILE A 72 13.54 -12.27 1.84
N GLN A 73 12.46 -11.49 1.89
CA GLN A 73 12.50 -10.07 2.19
C GLN A 73 13.09 -9.78 3.57
N GLU A 74 12.70 -10.55 4.58
CA GLU A 74 13.23 -10.39 5.94
C GLU A 74 14.72 -10.72 6.01
N TYR A 75 15.17 -11.72 5.26
CA TYR A 75 16.58 -12.06 5.17
C TYR A 75 17.38 -10.94 4.49
N GLU A 76 16.91 -10.44 3.35
CA GLU A 76 17.53 -9.30 2.64
C GLU A 76 17.57 -8.04 3.51
N HIS A 77 16.49 -7.82 4.28
CA HIS A 77 16.44 -6.71 5.24
C HIS A 77 17.50 -6.84 6.34
N MET A 78 17.64 -8.03 6.90
CA MET A 78 18.68 -8.33 7.89
C MET A 78 20.09 -8.11 7.32
N GLU A 79 20.38 -8.62 6.11
CA GLU A 79 21.69 -8.41 5.46
C GLU A 79 21.98 -6.92 5.23
N LYS A 80 20.97 -6.18 4.77
CA LYS A 80 21.09 -4.73 4.58
C LYS A 80 21.32 -4.00 5.89
N GLU A 81 20.58 -4.33 6.95
CA GLU A 81 20.78 -3.75 8.28
C GLU A 81 22.19 -4.01 8.81
N LEU A 82 22.71 -5.21 8.64
CA LEU A 82 24.06 -5.57 9.06
C LEU A 82 25.14 -4.84 8.23
N ALA A 83 24.93 -4.70 6.93
CA ALA A 83 25.86 -3.99 6.04
C ALA A 83 25.88 -2.48 6.28
N GLU A 84 24.73 -1.87 6.61
CA GLU A 84 24.59 -0.44 6.85
C GLU A 84 25.01 -0.03 8.28
N THR A 85 25.27 -0.98 9.18
CA THR A 85 25.57 -0.72 10.60
C THR A 85 26.92 -0.01 10.80
N LYS A 86 27.62 0.33 9.74
CA LYS A 86 29.00 0.82 9.88
C LYS A 86 29.20 2.33 9.91
N GLU A 87 28.32 3.23 9.53
CA GLU A 87 28.62 4.68 9.72
C GLU A 87 27.53 5.71 9.35
N SER A 88 26.42 5.35 8.70
CA SER A 88 25.48 6.40 8.26
C SER A 88 24.05 6.32 8.82
N LYS A 89 23.69 5.28 9.54
CA LYS A 89 22.32 5.05 10.03
C LYS A 89 21.91 5.80 11.29
N GLU A 90 22.84 6.33 12.06
CA GLU A 90 22.49 7.03 13.29
C GLU A 90 21.64 8.30 13.08
N ASN A 91 21.60 8.82 11.84
CA ASN A 91 20.98 10.10 11.53
C ASN A 91 19.88 10.07 10.46
N SER A 92 19.37 8.91 10.04
CA SER A 92 18.31 8.85 9.05
C SER A 92 17.04 8.17 9.57
N ILE A 93 15.90 8.65 9.08
CA ILE A 93 14.56 8.08 9.32
C ILE A 93 13.94 7.78 7.96
N THR A 94 13.39 6.59 7.76
CA THR A 94 12.71 6.21 6.53
C THR A 94 11.21 6.05 6.79
N VAL A 95 10.40 6.78 6.01
CA VAL A 95 8.95 6.80 6.12
C VAL A 95 8.31 6.30 4.84
N GLY A 96 7.57 5.20 4.93
CA GLY A 96 6.71 4.71 3.87
C GLY A 96 5.37 5.45 3.87
N ILE A 97 4.91 5.90 2.70
CA ILE A 97 3.65 6.63 2.55
C ILE A 97 2.72 5.84 1.65
N ALA A 98 1.71 5.21 2.25
CA ALA A 98 0.64 4.50 1.55
C ALA A 98 -0.63 5.35 1.43
N ASP A 99 -0.66 6.52 2.07
CA ASP A 99 -1.76 7.49 2.03
C ASP A 99 -1.41 8.70 1.15
N TRP A 100 -1.92 8.72 -0.07
CA TRP A 100 -1.70 9.79 -1.05
C TRP A 100 -2.24 11.16 -0.61
N GLY A 101 -3.17 11.18 0.32
CA GLY A 101 -3.77 12.40 0.85
C GLY A 101 -3.09 12.92 2.11
N PHE A 102 -2.03 12.25 2.56
CA PHE A 102 -1.38 12.66 3.78
C PHE A 102 -0.57 13.96 3.57
N PRO A 103 -0.75 14.98 4.42
CA PRO A 103 -0.06 16.25 4.26
C PRO A 103 1.42 16.13 4.63
N LEU A 104 2.29 16.20 3.64
CA LEU A 104 3.75 16.14 3.81
C LEU A 104 4.33 17.39 4.49
N SER A 105 3.52 18.41 4.75
CA SER A 105 3.92 19.62 5.49
C SER A 105 4.43 19.34 6.90
N ALA A 106 3.94 18.28 7.55
CA ALA A 106 4.47 17.81 8.82
C ALA A 106 5.95 17.42 8.73
N PHE A 107 6.32 16.69 7.65
CA PHE A 107 7.72 16.29 7.40
C PHE A 107 8.60 17.49 7.10
N ALA A 108 8.12 18.41 6.27
CA ALA A 108 8.86 19.63 5.96
C ALA A 108 9.15 20.46 7.23
N ARG A 109 8.19 20.55 8.14
CA ARG A 109 8.40 21.22 9.43
C ARG A 109 9.38 20.48 10.32
N PHE A 110 9.30 19.14 10.38
CA PHE A 110 10.27 18.35 11.13
C PHE A 110 11.69 18.53 10.59
N ILE A 111 11.89 18.40 9.28
CA ILE A 111 13.18 18.56 8.61
C ILE A 111 13.75 19.96 8.88
N HIS A 112 12.90 20.99 8.87
CA HIS A 112 13.33 22.35 9.19
C HIS A 112 13.74 22.51 10.65
N ALA A 113 13.04 21.87 11.57
CA ALA A 113 13.36 21.91 13.00
C ALA A 113 14.57 21.05 13.39
N HIS A 114 14.85 20.01 12.61
CA HIS A 114 15.90 19.00 12.87
C HIS A 114 16.76 18.77 11.62
N PRO A 115 17.55 19.77 11.18
CA PRO A 115 18.35 19.66 9.97
C PRO A 115 19.46 18.59 10.05
N GLU A 116 19.78 18.13 11.25
CA GLU A 116 20.75 17.04 11.49
C GLU A 116 20.17 15.65 11.23
N ILE A 117 18.83 15.53 11.09
CA ILE A 117 18.16 14.25 10.85
C ILE A 117 17.72 14.19 9.38
N GLN A 118 18.22 13.20 8.66
CA GLN A 118 17.79 12.93 7.30
C GLN A 118 16.46 12.16 7.32
N VAL A 119 15.41 12.72 6.70
CA VAL A 119 14.12 12.03 6.52
C VAL A 119 13.98 11.60 5.06
N ASN A 120 13.99 10.29 4.86
CA ASN A 120 13.76 9.67 3.57
C ASN A 120 12.29 9.26 3.48
N SER A 121 11.60 9.58 2.39
CA SER A 121 10.24 9.15 2.16
C SER A 121 10.12 8.32 0.89
N MET A 122 9.30 7.27 0.93
CA MET A 122 9.01 6.43 -0.22
C MET A 122 7.51 6.19 -0.34
N LEU A 123 7.02 6.18 -1.59
CA LEU A 123 5.63 5.85 -1.85
C LEU A 123 5.45 4.33 -1.84
N LEU A 124 4.46 3.88 -1.06
CA LEU A 124 4.05 2.49 -1.00
C LEU A 124 2.76 2.34 -1.79
N SER A 125 2.79 1.58 -2.87
CA SER A 125 1.61 1.29 -3.69
C SER A 125 1.38 -0.22 -3.80
N GLY A 126 0.11 -0.63 -3.71
CA GLY A 126 -0.28 -2.02 -3.93
C GLY A 126 0.05 -3.01 -2.81
N MET A 127 0.31 -2.53 -1.60
CA MET A 127 0.67 -3.36 -0.46
C MET A 127 -0.46 -3.46 0.54
N HIS A 128 -0.66 -4.65 1.10
CA HIS A 128 -1.58 -4.83 2.21
C HIS A 128 -0.98 -4.27 3.50
N TYR A 129 -1.83 -3.69 4.38
CA TYR A 129 -1.39 -3.14 5.67
C TYR A 129 -0.69 -4.17 6.57
N ARG A 130 -0.92 -5.49 6.36
CA ARG A 130 -0.21 -6.58 7.04
C ARG A 130 1.27 -6.61 6.68
N ASP A 131 1.61 -6.15 5.49
CA ASP A 131 2.96 -6.13 4.96
C ASP A 131 3.77 -4.94 5.48
N PHE A 132 3.11 -3.95 6.12
CA PHE A 132 3.79 -2.77 6.69
C PHE A 132 4.72 -3.10 7.85
N TYR A 133 4.52 -4.24 8.50
CA TYR A 133 5.42 -4.71 9.57
C TYR A 133 6.74 -5.28 9.05
N ASP A 134 6.77 -5.69 7.78
CA ASP A 134 7.93 -6.31 7.14
C ASP A 134 8.73 -5.31 6.29
N PHE A 135 8.35 -4.01 6.34
CA PHE A 135 8.95 -2.98 5.52
C PHE A 135 10.27 -2.45 6.07
N GLN A 136 11.13 -2.06 5.11
CA GLN A 136 12.39 -1.35 5.34
C GLN A 136 12.18 0.11 5.80
N CYS A 137 11.02 0.44 6.36
CA CYS A 137 10.69 1.76 6.88
C CYS A 137 10.66 1.74 8.39
N ASP A 138 11.11 2.84 8.99
CA ASP A 138 10.96 3.04 10.43
C ASP A 138 9.50 3.33 10.79
N PHE A 139 8.82 4.05 9.89
CA PHE A 139 7.41 4.37 10.01
C PHE A 139 6.68 4.14 8.69
N VAL A 140 5.39 3.80 8.79
CA VAL A 140 4.49 3.75 7.63
C VAL A 140 3.25 4.58 7.95
N ILE A 141 2.89 5.48 7.02
CA ILE A 141 1.64 6.23 7.08
C ILE A 141 0.67 5.64 6.09
N ALA A 142 -0.45 5.16 6.60
CA ALA A 142 -1.46 4.47 5.80
C ALA A 142 -2.89 4.78 6.27
N PRO A 143 -3.89 4.62 5.38
CA PRO A 143 -5.28 4.55 5.78
C PRO A 143 -5.50 3.38 6.72
N LEU A 144 -6.36 3.55 7.73
CA LEU A 144 -6.72 2.50 8.66
C LEU A 144 -7.97 1.77 8.18
N PRO A 145 -8.00 0.43 8.23
CA PRO A 145 -9.24 -0.33 8.08
C PRO A 145 -10.25 0.06 9.16
N SER A 146 -11.55 -0.04 8.86
CA SER A 146 -12.63 0.28 9.80
C SER A 146 -12.61 -0.57 11.07
N ASP A 147 -12.10 -1.80 10.96
CA ASP A 147 -11.98 -2.80 12.04
C ASP A 147 -10.60 -2.81 12.72
N TYR A 148 -9.74 -1.84 12.43
CA TYR A 148 -8.39 -1.79 12.97
C TYR A 148 -8.38 -1.66 14.51
N LYS A 149 -7.84 -2.66 15.18
CA LYS A 149 -7.78 -2.76 16.65
C LYS A 149 -6.37 -2.93 17.22
N ASN A 150 -5.33 -2.71 16.42
CA ASN A 150 -3.98 -2.98 16.86
C ASN A 150 -3.36 -1.79 17.61
N SER A 151 -2.59 -2.08 18.67
CA SER A 151 -1.93 -1.09 19.54
C SER A 151 -0.67 -0.44 18.94
N VAL A 152 -0.26 -0.86 17.75
CA VAL A 152 1.01 -0.45 17.11
C VAL A 152 0.83 0.70 16.12
N CYS A 153 -0.36 1.24 16.03
CA CYS A 153 -0.67 2.36 15.17
C CYS A 153 -1.23 3.53 15.99
N THR A 154 -0.71 4.70 15.73
CA THR A 154 -1.30 5.95 16.20
C THR A 154 -2.16 6.54 15.12
N VAL A 155 -3.44 6.79 15.46
CA VAL A 155 -4.35 7.54 14.59
C VAL A 155 -3.87 8.98 14.53
N LEU A 156 -3.55 9.46 13.33
CA LEU A 156 -3.07 10.83 13.13
C LEU A 156 -4.20 11.77 12.72
N ARG A 157 -5.13 11.28 11.91
CA ARG A 157 -6.24 12.14 11.45
C ARG A 157 -7.47 11.31 11.04
N GLU A 158 -8.62 11.97 11.10
CA GLU A 158 -9.88 11.49 10.57
C GLU A 158 -10.41 12.50 9.57
N GLU A 159 -10.77 12.06 8.38
CA GLU A 159 -11.24 12.91 7.30
C GLU A 159 -12.57 12.43 6.78
N GLN A 160 -13.45 13.39 6.47
CA GLN A 160 -14.70 13.09 5.78
C GLN A 160 -14.42 12.78 4.31
N VAL A 161 -15.10 11.77 3.79
CA VAL A 161 -15.09 11.40 2.37
C VAL A 161 -16.18 12.19 1.65
N PHE A 162 -15.83 12.76 0.51
CA PHE A 162 -16.74 13.54 -0.35
C PHE A 162 -16.83 12.89 -1.73
N LEU A 163 -17.99 13.04 -2.37
CA LEU A 163 -18.07 12.90 -3.82
C LEU A 163 -17.48 14.15 -4.45
N THR A 164 -16.52 13.97 -5.35
CA THR A 164 -15.88 15.06 -6.10
C THR A 164 -16.19 14.89 -7.59
N CYS A 165 -16.65 15.97 -8.20
CA CYS A 165 -16.96 16.02 -9.63
C CYS A 165 -16.73 17.42 -10.20
N ALA A 166 -16.77 17.57 -11.52
CA ALA A 166 -16.74 18.88 -12.17
C ALA A 166 -17.94 19.76 -11.77
N LYS A 167 -17.78 21.07 -11.79
CA LYS A 167 -18.86 22.03 -11.53
C LYS A 167 -20.06 21.89 -12.47
N GLY A 168 -19.84 21.38 -13.71
CA GLY A 168 -20.89 21.12 -14.69
C GLY A 168 -21.57 19.77 -14.57
N HIS A 169 -21.12 18.90 -13.67
CA HIS A 169 -21.68 17.58 -13.50
C HIS A 169 -23.11 17.62 -12.94
N ARG A 170 -23.99 16.68 -13.33
CA ARG A 170 -25.40 16.65 -12.90
C ARG A 170 -25.60 16.62 -11.37
N LEU A 171 -24.62 16.08 -10.63
CA LEU A 171 -24.67 16.01 -9.18
C LEU A 171 -24.11 17.26 -8.49
N ALA A 172 -23.43 18.17 -9.21
CA ALA A 172 -22.70 19.30 -8.64
C ALA A 172 -23.56 20.26 -7.80
N GLY A 173 -24.86 20.32 -8.09
CA GLY A 173 -25.80 21.19 -7.34
C GLY A 173 -26.45 20.55 -6.12
N LYS A 174 -26.10 19.32 -5.76
CA LYS A 174 -26.68 18.61 -4.61
C LYS A 174 -26.01 19.02 -3.31
N TRP A 175 -26.79 19.08 -2.23
CA TRP A 175 -26.31 19.31 -0.87
C TRP A 175 -25.61 18.07 -0.26
N SER A 176 -26.06 16.88 -0.65
CA SER A 176 -25.47 15.59 -0.29
C SER A 176 -25.88 14.54 -1.29
N VAL A 177 -25.17 13.42 -1.32
CA VAL A 177 -25.49 12.27 -2.17
C VAL A 177 -25.32 10.95 -1.40
N SER A 178 -26.22 10.01 -1.65
CA SER A 178 -26.09 8.63 -1.16
C SER A 178 -25.28 7.78 -2.13
N LEU A 179 -24.71 6.67 -1.66
CA LEU A 179 -24.02 5.73 -2.54
C LEU A 179 -24.95 5.16 -3.63
N ALA A 180 -26.24 4.96 -3.32
CA ALA A 180 -27.23 4.46 -4.28
C ALA A 180 -27.40 5.38 -5.49
N GLU A 181 -27.22 6.68 -5.33
CA GLU A 181 -27.32 7.66 -6.42
C GLU A 181 -26.11 7.62 -7.36
N LEU A 182 -25.04 6.90 -6.97
CA LEU A 182 -23.83 6.72 -7.77
C LEU A 182 -23.88 5.48 -8.68
N SER A 183 -24.96 4.70 -8.66
CA SER A 183 -25.12 3.51 -9.49
C SER A 183 -25.04 3.77 -11.01
N GLY A 184 -25.37 4.99 -11.45
CA GLY A 184 -25.28 5.41 -12.85
C GLY A 184 -23.98 6.12 -13.23
N GLU A 185 -23.07 6.32 -12.28
CA GLU A 185 -21.87 7.12 -12.47
C GLU A 185 -20.67 6.29 -12.90
N ARG A 186 -19.73 6.95 -13.59
CA ARG A 186 -18.41 6.42 -13.88
C ARG A 186 -17.45 6.85 -12.78
N LEU A 187 -17.02 5.90 -11.95
CA LEU A 187 -16.15 6.19 -10.82
C LEU A 187 -14.67 6.05 -11.19
N LEU A 188 -13.92 7.10 -10.86
CA LEU A 188 -12.47 7.07 -10.84
C LEU A 188 -11.97 6.63 -9.47
N VAL A 189 -10.99 5.74 -9.47
CA VAL A 189 -10.25 5.34 -8.27
C VAL A 189 -8.77 5.60 -8.48
N SER A 190 -8.13 6.18 -7.47
CA SER A 190 -6.69 6.43 -7.52
C SER A 190 -5.93 5.13 -7.29
N GLY A 191 -5.26 4.64 -8.35
CA GLY A 191 -4.49 3.40 -8.32
C GLY A 191 -5.35 2.13 -8.40
N SER A 192 -4.91 1.15 -9.16
CA SER A 192 -5.61 -0.15 -9.30
C SER A 192 -5.60 -0.97 -8.00
N ASN A 193 -4.58 -0.78 -7.15
CA ASN A 193 -4.36 -1.51 -5.89
C ASN A 193 -4.01 -0.53 -4.76
N SER A 194 -4.78 0.52 -4.58
CA SER A 194 -4.57 1.45 -3.48
C SER A 194 -5.50 1.13 -2.31
N HIS A 195 -5.01 1.25 -1.09
CA HIS A 195 -5.83 1.07 0.12
C HIS A 195 -7.08 1.95 0.13
N PHE A 196 -6.98 3.15 -0.45
CA PHE A 196 -8.14 4.01 -0.58
C PHE A 196 -9.13 3.49 -1.63
N GLY A 197 -8.63 2.95 -2.73
CA GLY A 197 -9.46 2.29 -3.74
C GLY A 197 -10.19 1.07 -3.17
N ASP A 198 -9.51 0.26 -2.37
CA ASP A 198 -10.10 -0.90 -1.70
C ASP A 198 -11.15 -0.49 -0.66
N PHE A 199 -10.87 0.56 0.12
CA PHE A 199 -11.84 1.15 1.03
C PHE A 199 -13.12 1.60 0.30
N ILE A 200 -12.96 2.31 -0.82
CA ILE A 200 -14.12 2.76 -1.63
C ILE A 200 -14.89 1.57 -2.19
N ARG A 201 -14.22 0.57 -2.75
CA ARG A 201 -14.90 -0.63 -3.27
C ARG A 201 -15.66 -1.36 -2.19
N GLY A 202 -15.05 -1.54 -1.01
CA GLY A 202 -15.73 -2.16 0.14
C GLY A 202 -17.00 -1.43 0.54
N MET A 203 -17.00 -0.10 0.54
CA MET A 203 -18.22 0.70 0.81
C MET A 203 -19.34 0.41 -0.20
N PHE A 204 -19.02 0.31 -1.48
CA PHE A 204 -20.01 0.00 -2.53
C PHE A 204 -20.52 -1.44 -2.43
N GLU A 205 -19.64 -2.39 -2.13
CA GLU A 205 -19.99 -3.79 -1.91
C GLU A 205 -20.93 -3.95 -0.71
N GLU A 206 -20.61 -3.32 0.43
CA GLU A 206 -21.46 -3.34 1.64
C GLU A 206 -22.83 -2.69 1.39
N ALA A 207 -22.87 -1.64 0.57
CA ALA A 207 -24.12 -0.98 0.20
C ALA A 207 -24.92 -1.73 -0.88
N GLY A 208 -24.35 -2.74 -1.51
CA GLY A 208 -24.98 -3.47 -2.64
C GLY A 208 -25.17 -2.57 -3.87
N VAL A 209 -24.31 -1.60 -4.09
CA VAL A 209 -24.38 -0.62 -5.17
C VAL A 209 -23.24 -0.85 -6.16
N GLU A 210 -23.58 -0.93 -7.44
CA GLU A 210 -22.58 -0.98 -8.50
C GLU A 210 -22.63 0.31 -9.34
N PRO A 211 -21.50 1.02 -9.50
CA PRO A 211 -21.41 2.13 -10.42
C PRO A 211 -21.42 1.64 -11.87
N LYS A 212 -21.63 2.53 -12.81
CA LYS A 212 -21.62 2.20 -14.24
C LYS A 212 -20.28 1.64 -14.71
N SER A 213 -19.18 2.15 -14.17
CA SER A 213 -17.84 1.63 -14.40
C SER A 213 -16.89 2.05 -13.29
N TRP A 214 -15.86 1.23 -13.10
CA TRP A 214 -14.68 1.54 -12.27
C TRP A 214 -13.50 1.80 -13.19
N GLU A 215 -12.89 2.96 -13.07
CA GLU A 215 -11.71 3.31 -13.88
C GLU A 215 -10.56 3.72 -12.97
N ALA A 216 -9.44 3.01 -13.09
CA ALA A 216 -8.25 3.31 -12.32
C ALA A 216 -7.40 4.37 -13.01
N CYS A 217 -6.90 5.33 -12.25
CA CYS A 217 -5.99 6.35 -12.75
C CYS A 217 -4.91 6.67 -11.72
N THR A 218 -3.82 7.29 -12.15
CA THR A 218 -2.83 7.83 -11.21
C THR A 218 -3.36 9.11 -10.57
N ALA A 219 -2.88 9.44 -9.36
CA ALA A 219 -3.29 10.64 -8.65
C ALA A 219 -3.12 11.93 -9.47
N GLY A 220 -2.06 12.03 -10.27
CA GLY A 220 -1.83 13.17 -11.17
C GLY A 220 -2.88 13.33 -12.28
N TYR A 221 -3.43 12.22 -12.76
CA TYR A 221 -4.48 12.23 -13.80
C TYR A 221 -5.89 12.40 -13.25
N LEU A 222 -6.11 12.10 -11.97
CA LEU A 222 -7.45 12.11 -11.36
C LEU A 222 -8.15 13.45 -11.58
N ARG A 223 -7.45 14.54 -11.31
CA ARG A 223 -8.00 15.91 -11.48
C ARG A 223 -8.35 16.21 -12.94
N GLU A 224 -7.44 15.91 -13.87
CA GLU A 224 -7.64 16.13 -15.30
C GLU A 224 -8.92 15.44 -15.78
N LEU A 225 -9.04 14.15 -15.45
CA LEU A 225 -10.22 13.37 -15.82
C LEU A 225 -11.51 13.86 -15.19
N LEU A 226 -11.47 14.29 -13.91
CA LEU A 226 -12.64 14.89 -13.25
C LEU A 226 -13.08 16.20 -13.88
N THR A 227 -12.17 16.98 -14.43
CA THR A 227 -12.50 18.30 -15.02
C THR A 227 -12.85 18.24 -16.49
N THR A 228 -12.39 17.22 -17.23
CA THR A 228 -12.50 17.12 -18.70
C THR A 228 -13.51 16.09 -19.17
N ALA A 229 -13.89 15.15 -18.34
CA ALA A 229 -14.79 14.06 -18.69
C ALA A 229 -15.89 13.87 -17.64
N ASP A 230 -16.90 13.08 -18.03
CA ASP A 230 -18.06 12.80 -17.17
C ASP A 230 -17.75 11.69 -16.16
N PHE A 231 -16.85 12.01 -15.22
CA PHE A 231 -16.43 11.15 -14.11
C PHE A 231 -16.72 11.76 -12.76
N VAL A 232 -16.86 10.88 -11.79
CA VAL A 232 -16.88 11.26 -10.37
C VAL A 232 -15.83 10.46 -9.61
N ALA A 233 -15.39 10.96 -8.48
CA ALA A 233 -14.51 10.22 -7.57
C ALA A 233 -14.94 10.43 -6.12
N LEU A 234 -14.67 9.46 -5.26
CA LEU A 234 -14.68 9.69 -3.82
C LEU A 234 -13.28 10.17 -3.42
N THR A 235 -13.21 11.26 -2.69
CA THR A 235 -11.95 11.89 -2.28
C THR A 235 -12.02 12.35 -0.82
N VAL A 236 -10.87 12.74 -0.31
CA VAL A 236 -10.72 13.43 0.98
C VAL A 236 -9.98 14.76 0.77
N PRO A 237 -10.11 15.75 1.68
CA PRO A 237 -9.49 17.06 1.53
C PRO A 237 -7.97 17.01 1.25
N GLY A 238 -7.25 16.08 1.90
CA GLY A 238 -5.82 15.91 1.68
C GLY A 238 -5.47 15.51 0.24
N MET A 239 -6.28 14.67 -0.41
CA MET A 239 -6.06 14.29 -1.82
C MET A 239 -6.25 15.49 -2.75
N LEU A 240 -7.25 16.32 -2.50
CA LEU A 240 -7.51 17.50 -3.31
C LEU A 240 -6.37 18.51 -3.21
N SER A 241 -5.84 18.73 -2.01
CA SER A 241 -4.66 19.58 -1.80
C SER A 241 -3.45 19.07 -2.58
N TYR A 242 -3.21 17.76 -2.58
CA TYR A 242 -2.15 17.14 -3.35
C TYR A 242 -2.33 17.31 -4.88
N MET A 243 -3.57 17.28 -5.36
CA MET A 243 -3.91 17.47 -6.77
C MET A 243 -3.90 18.93 -7.24
N GLY A 244 -3.48 19.89 -6.41
CA GLY A 244 -3.43 21.31 -6.77
C GLY A 244 -4.74 22.07 -6.47
N GLY A 245 -5.56 21.55 -5.56
CA GLY A 245 -6.73 22.20 -5.03
C GLY A 245 -8.04 21.91 -5.79
N GLU A 246 -9.09 22.66 -5.42
CA GLU A 246 -10.47 22.41 -5.82
C GLU A 246 -10.92 23.18 -7.09
N ALA A 247 -10.03 23.91 -7.75
CA ALA A 247 -10.42 24.74 -8.88
C ALA A 247 -11.10 23.90 -9.99
N GLY A 248 -12.34 24.28 -10.34
CA GLY A 248 -13.15 23.56 -11.34
C GLY A 248 -13.93 22.36 -10.81
N LEU A 249 -13.71 21.95 -9.57
CA LEU A 249 -14.37 20.83 -8.91
C LEU A 249 -15.35 21.30 -7.83
N VAL A 250 -16.24 20.42 -7.42
CA VAL A 250 -17.10 20.55 -6.24
C VAL A 250 -17.02 19.28 -5.42
N ASN A 251 -17.09 19.46 -4.09
CA ASN A 251 -17.11 18.38 -3.11
C ASN A 251 -18.49 18.31 -2.50
N ILE A 252 -19.13 17.17 -2.59
CA ILE A 252 -20.50 16.95 -2.14
C ILE A 252 -20.44 15.91 -1.01
N PRO A 253 -20.92 16.23 0.19
CA PRO A 253 -20.96 15.29 1.30
C PRO A 253 -21.72 14.02 0.95
N LEU A 254 -21.25 12.87 1.44
CA LEU A 254 -22.02 11.63 1.41
C LEU A 254 -23.11 11.65 2.49
N ASN A 255 -24.22 10.98 2.22
CA ASN A 255 -25.30 10.79 3.17
C ASN A 255 -25.70 9.29 3.22
N PRO A 256 -25.46 8.59 4.35
CA PRO A 256 -24.85 9.09 5.58
C PRO A 256 -23.38 9.51 5.39
N PRO A 257 -22.84 10.40 6.25
CA PRO A 257 -21.47 10.85 6.13
C PRO A 257 -20.50 9.68 6.41
N VAL A 258 -19.45 9.60 5.62
CA VAL A 258 -18.42 8.58 5.73
C VAL A 258 -17.11 9.24 6.11
N PHE A 259 -16.40 8.64 7.04
CA PHE A 259 -15.10 9.09 7.51
C PHE A 259 -14.05 8.02 7.29
N ARG A 260 -12.84 8.45 7.02
CA ARG A 260 -11.68 7.57 6.93
C ARG A 260 -10.61 8.04 7.92
N LYS A 261 -9.90 7.10 8.52
CA LYS A 261 -8.78 7.37 9.42
C LYS A 261 -7.47 7.07 8.72
N SER A 262 -6.46 7.87 9.01
CA SER A 262 -5.07 7.62 8.65
C SER A 262 -4.25 7.52 9.91
N GLY A 263 -3.31 6.59 9.92
CA GLY A 263 -2.45 6.34 11.07
C GLY A 263 -0.99 6.18 10.70
N MET A 264 -0.15 6.30 11.70
CA MET A 264 1.28 6.02 11.62
C MET A 264 1.58 4.73 12.35
N PHE A 265 2.15 3.79 11.61
CA PHE A 265 2.62 2.50 12.09
C PHE A 265 4.11 2.56 12.33
N HIS A 266 4.59 1.90 13.37
CA HIS A 266 6.00 1.62 13.55
C HIS A 266 6.20 0.12 13.79
N GLY A 267 7.38 -0.38 13.41
CA GLY A 267 7.67 -1.81 13.53
C GLY A 267 7.66 -2.28 15.00
N ASN A 268 6.98 -3.38 15.27
CA ASN A 268 6.85 -3.97 16.62
C ASN A 268 8.17 -4.52 17.20
N ARG A 269 9.20 -4.63 16.36
CA ARG A 269 10.41 -5.39 16.69
C ARG A 269 11.47 -4.57 17.43
N ARG A 270 11.33 -3.23 17.47
CA ARG A 270 12.29 -2.35 18.14
C ARG A 270 11.57 -1.24 18.90
N PRO A 271 11.94 -0.96 20.14
CA PRO A 271 11.49 0.25 20.80
C PRO A 271 11.96 1.46 19.99
N LEU A 272 11.12 2.48 19.90
CA LEU A 272 11.52 3.75 19.33
C LEU A 272 12.65 4.32 20.18
N ASP A 273 13.69 4.79 19.53
CA ASP A 273 14.86 5.35 20.20
C ASP A 273 15.19 6.75 19.67
N GLY A 274 15.76 7.57 20.54
CA GLY A 274 16.37 8.85 20.18
C GLY A 274 15.60 9.65 19.11
N LYS A 275 16.11 9.68 17.89
CA LYS A 275 15.56 10.46 16.78
C LYS A 275 14.23 9.93 16.24
N LYS A 276 14.04 8.62 16.28
CA LYS A 276 12.77 8.00 15.86
C LYS A 276 11.66 8.36 16.81
N GLU A 277 11.92 8.31 18.12
CA GLU A 277 10.98 8.77 19.14
C GLU A 277 10.67 10.27 18.97
N GLN A 278 11.68 11.09 18.71
CA GLN A 278 11.53 12.52 18.45
C GLN A 278 10.68 12.80 17.19
N PHE A 279 10.92 12.08 16.11
CA PHE A 279 10.09 12.17 14.90
C PHE A 279 8.65 11.73 15.18
N TYR A 280 8.49 10.59 15.84
CA TYR A 280 7.19 10.04 16.17
C TYR A 280 6.35 11.03 16.97
N GLN A 281 6.93 11.57 18.04
CA GLN A 281 6.27 12.55 18.90
C GLN A 281 5.94 13.84 18.16
N PHE A 282 6.88 14.34 17.34
CA PHE A 282 6.65 15.55 16.54
C PHE A 282 5.46 15.38 15.57
N ILE A 283 5.39 14.25 14.88
CA ILE A 283 4.28 13.97 13.97
C ILE A 283 2.96 13.84 14.72
N GLN A 284 2.95 13.17 15.88
CA GLN A 284 1.76 13.11 16.72
C GLN A 284 1.28 14.50 17.15
N ASP A 285 2.17 15.31 17.69
CA ASP A 285 1.85 16.65 18.19
C ASP A 285 1.33 17.55 17.05
N TYR A 286 1.91 17.44 15.86
CA TYR A 286 1.47 18.19 14.69
C TYR A 286 0.01 17.93 14.32
N PHE A 287 -0.47 16.69 14.45
CA PHE A 287 -1.85 16.31 14.08
C PHE A 287 -2.83 16.34 15.25
N LEU A 288 -2.36 16.27 16.50
CA LEU A 288 -3.23 16.32 17.68
C LEU A 288 -3.43 17.75 18.19
N CYS A 289 -2.50 18.67 17.91
CA CYS A 289 -2.54 20.06 18.37
C CYS A 289 -2.90 21.07 17.27
N GLY A 290 -3.08 20.66 16.03
CA GLY A 290 -3.52 21.47 14.88
C GLY A 290 -4.90 21.11 14.46
#